data_a64efab0c41f290f2e89bc15ed191c51
#
_entry.id   a64efab0c41f290f2e89bc15ed191c51
#
_cell.length_a   1.000
_cell.length_b   1.000
_cell.length_c   1.000
_cell.angle_alpha   90.00
_cell.angle_beta   90.00
_cell.angle_gamma   90.00
#
_symmetry.space_group_name_H-M   'P 1'
#
loop_
_entity.id
_entity.type
_entity.pdbx_description
1 polymer ?
#
loop_
_entity_poly.entity_id
_entity_poly.type
_entity_poly.pdbx_seq_one_letter_code
_entity_poly.pdbx_strand_id
1 'polypeptide(L)'
;PPVRWDDLADPRYFHQLGVADPTKSGSIAKAFELIIHQKCQDAVREAGFTEADVDRFEAAIAAARLPPGQLPPDVPPAYQSAIELGWEKGVRLVQLIGANARYFTDSASKIPIDVGAGNATAGLAIDFYARFQAQSSRAADGRERMIFTTPPGGSGASCDPISLLRGAPHRETAVRFLEFVLSDEGQRLWTYRPGTPGGPRKFALRRIPIRRTFYASDIPWVQEQHLAHLSHAADDLTDPQIDPYQLARHFIYRPRWTGQHFGIHRDLVRAMCLNSSRELQRAWSSILRHGGPDRQASALQLLGLRPSSPLPLDWRNAL
;
A
#
# COMPACT_ATOMS: atom_id res chain seq x y z
N PRO A 1 4.49 -0.89 -17.76
CA PRO A 1 4.24 -1.41 -16.42
C PRO A 1 3.09 -0.66 -15.75
N PRO A 2 2.42 -1.25 -14.74
CA PRO A 2 1.43 -0.55 -13.96
C PRO A 2 2.13 0.53 -13.12
N VAL A 3 1.51 1.72 -13.01
CA VAL A 3 2.01 2.85 -12.23
C VAL A 3 1.02 3.20 -11.11
N ARG A 4 -0.28 2.99 -11.36
CA ARG A 4 -1.37 3.24 -10.43
C ARG A 4 -2.02 1.91 -10.03
N TRP A 5 -2.73 1.91 -8.90
CA TRP A 5 -3.52 0.74 -8.49
C TRP A 5 -4.57 0.35 -9.53
N ASP A 6 -5.19 1.33 -10.18
CA ASP A 6 -6.21 1.11 -11.23
C ASP A 6 -5.66 0.33 -12.42
N ASP A 7 -4.39 0.51 -12.74
CA ASP A 7 -3.75 -0.18 -13.87
C ASP A 7 -3.78 -1.72 -13.68
N LEU A 8 -3.80 -2.20 -12.43
CA LEU A 8 -3.86 -3.63 -12.14
C LEU A 8 -5.23 -4.25 -12.46
N ALA A 9 -6.28 -3.44 -12.63
CA ALA A 9 -7.59 -3.88 -13.08
C ALA A 9 -7.71 -3.93 -14.62
N ASP A 10 -6.70 -3.44 -15.36
CA ASP A 10 -6.72 -3.47 -16.82
C ASP A 10 -6.80 -4.92 -17.33
N PRO A 11 -7.68 -5.20 -18.30
CA PRO A 11 -7.84 -6.53 -18.90
C PRO A 11 -6.56 -7.18 -19.44
N ARG A 12 -5.56 -6.40 -19.83
CA ARG A 12 -4.24 -6.93 -20.28
C ARG A 12 -3.52 -7.75 -19.21
N TYR A 13 -3.87 -7.56 -17.93
CA TYR A 13 -3.30 -8.32 -16.82
C TYR A 13 -4.10 -9.58 -16.45
N PHE A 14 -5.12 -9.93 -17.23
CA PHE A 14 -5.92 -11.14 -16.97
C PHE A 14 -5.03 -12.39 -16.90
N HIS A 15 -5.11 -13.12 -15.78
CA HIS A 15 -4.24 -14.26 -15.46
C HIS A 15 -2.73 -13.94 -15.38
N GLN A 16 -2.36 -12.70 -15.07
CA GLN A 16 -0.96 -12.30 -15.05
C GLN A 16 -0.48 -11.74 -13.71
N LEU A 17 -1.38 -11.48 -12.76
CA LEU A 17 -1.01 -10.91 -11.47
C LEU A 17 -0.69 -11.98 -10.43
N GLY A 18 0.42 -11.79 -9.70
CA GLY A 18 0.68 -12.51 -8.45
C GLY A 18 0.10 -11.75 -7.27
N VAL A 19 -0.70 -12.42 -6.42
CA VAL A 19 -1.34 -11.81 -5.24
C VAL A 19 -1.12 -12.70 -4.03
N ALA A 20 -0.88 -12.12 -2.85
CA ALA A 20 -0.86 -12.89 -1.61
C ALA A 20 -2.20 -12.79 -0.88
N ASP A 21 -2.51 -13.85 -0.11
CA ASP A 21 -3.70 -13.91 0.74
C ASP A 21 -3.59 -12.87 1.86
N PRO A 22 -4.49 -11.89 1.94
CA PRO A 22 -4.45 -10.85 2.97
C PRO A 22 -4.69 -11.40 4.39
N THR A 23 -5.28 -12.58 4.53
CA THR A 23 -5.44 -13.22 5.84
C THR A 23 -4.15 -13.87 6.35
N LYS A 24 -3.16 -14.08 5.47
CA LYS A 24 -1.84 -14.64 5.77
C LYS A 24 -0.71 -13.60 5.75
N SER A 25 -0.94 -12.44 5.11
CA SER A 25 0.06 -11.40 4.97
C SER A 25 -0.49 -10.04 5.40
N GLY A 26 0.04 -9.51 6.51
CA GLY A 26 -0.33 -8.18 7.01
C GLY A 26 0.02 -7.05 6.04
N SER A 27 1.15 -7.14 5.33
CA SER A 27 1.55 -6.13 4.35
C SER A 27 0.63 -6.09 3.12
N ILE A 28 0.17 -7.24 2.65
CA ILE A 28 -0.80 -7.30 1.55
C ILE A 28 -2.19 -6.85 2.00
N ALA A 29 -2.61 -7.23 3.22
CA ALA A 29 -3.82 -6.68 3.81
C ALA A 29 -3.78 -5.15 3.86
N LYS A 30 -2.64 -4.59 4.27
CA LYS A 30 -2.43 -3.13 4.29
C LYS A 30 -2.44 -2.54 2.88
N ALA A 31 -1.85 -3.19 1.88
CA ALA A 31 -1.90 -2.71 0.51
C ALA A 31 -3.34 -2.63 -0.02
N PHE A 32 -4.18 -3.64 0.24
CA PHE A 32 -5.59 -3.59 -0.13
C PHE A 32 -6.36 -2.50 0.61
N GLU A 33 -6.10 -2.31 1.89
CA GLU A 33 -6.68 -1.21 2.64
C GLU A 33 -6.28 0.16 2.04
N LEU A 34 -5.01 0.33 1.66
CA LEU A 34 -4.52 1.58 1.04
C LEU A 34 -5.15 1.84 -0.33
N ILE A 35 -5.43 0.79 -1.11
CA ILE A 35 -6.19 0.90 -2.37
C ILE A 35 -7.59 1.47 -2.09
N ILE A 36 -8.29 0.91 -1.10
CA ILE A 36 -9.63 1.37 -0.71
C ILE A 36 -9.55 2.80 -0.18
N HIS A 37 -8.57 3.09 0.67
CA HIS A 37 -8.36 4.42 1.23
C HIS A 37 -8.11 5.49 0.16
N GLN A 38 -7.28 5.18 -0.85
CA GLN A 38 -7.06 6.10 -1.97
C GLN A 38 -8.36 6.43 -2.71
N LYS A 39 -9.23 5.44 -2.93
CA LYS A 39 -10.53 5.67 -3.56
C LYS A 39 -11.46 6.53 -2.70
N CYS A 40 -11.36 6.42 -1.37
CA CYS A 40 -12.05 7.36 -0.47
C CYS A 40 -11.49 8.79 -0.63
N GLN A 41 -10.17 8.97 -0.69
CA GLN A 41 -9.55 10.27 -0.94
C GLN A 41 -9.98 10.86 -2.28
N ASP A 42 -9.97 10.05 -3.34
CA ASP A 42 -10.38 10.48 -4.67
C ASP A 42 -11.85 10.94 -4.68
N ALA A 43 -12.76 10.17 -4.09
CA ALA A 43 -14.17 10.48 -4.02
C ALA A 43 -14.46 11.74 -3.18
N VAL A 44 -13.76 11.92 -2.08
CA VAL A 44 -13.88 13.13 -1.23
C VAL A 44 -13.41 14.37 -1.99
N ARG A 45 -12.31 14.25 -2.75
CA ARG A 45 -11.81 15.33 -3.61
C ARG A 45 -12.74 15.63 -4.78
N GLU A 46 -13.27 14.58 -5.44
CA GLU A 46 -14.29 14.71 -6.50
C GLU A 46 -15.56 15.39 -6.01
N ALA A 47 -15.93 15.20 -4.75
CA ALA A 47 -17.06 15.90 -4.11
C ALA A 47 -16.76 17.37 -3.74
N GLY A 48 -15.54 17.86 -4.03
CA GLY A 48 -15.15 19.27 -3.85
C GLY A 48 -14.62 19.62 -2.46
N PHE A 49 -14.35 18.65 -1.59
CA PHE A 49 -13.78 18.91 -0.27
C PHE A 49 -12.27 19.06 -0.32
N THR A 50 -11.76 20.10 0.33
CA THR A 50 -10.32 20.37 0.49
C THR A 50 -9.74 19.56 1.66
N GLU A 51 -8.42 19.42 1.73
CA GLU A 51 -7.77 18.79 2.91
C GLU A 51 -8.09 19.55 4.20
N ALA A 52 -8.19 20.87 4.16
CA ALA A 52 -8.56 21.68 5.32
C ALA A 52 -10.00 21.40 5.78
N ASP A 53 -10.94 21.17 4.84
CA ASP A 53 -12.29 20.75 5.17
C ASP A 53 -12.30 19.38 5.83
N VAL A 54 -11.55 18.43 5.26
CA VAL A 54 -11.42 17.07 5.78
C VAL A 54 -10.84 17.08 7.18
N ASP A 55 -9.74 17.83 7.44
CA ASP A 55 -9.14 17.94 8.77
C ASP A 55 -10.14 18.50 9.79
N ARG A 56 -10.89 19.53 9.41
CA ARG A 56 -11.93 20.13 10.25
C ARG A 56 -13.04 19.12 10.58
N PHE A 57 -13.55 18.41 9.56
CA PHE A 57 -14.63 17.43 9.74
C PHE A 57 -14.19 16.23 10.57
N GLU A 58 -13.00 15.65 10.31
CA GLU A 58 -12.49 14.54 11.10
C GLU A 58 -12.23 14.94 12.55
N ALA A 59 -11.74 16.17 12.81
CA ALA A 59 -11.59 16.69 14.16
C ALA A 59 -12.94 16.86 14.87
N ALA A 60 -13.96 17.38 14.19
CA ALA A 60 -15.32 17.55 14.74
C ALA A 60 -15.94 16.19 15.08
N ILE A 61 -15.83 15.18 14.17
CA ILE A 61 -16.33 13.82 14.39
C ILE A 61 -15.64 13.19 15.61
N ALA A 62 -14.32 13.31 15.70
CA ALA A 62 -13.56 12.75 16.82
C ALA A 62 -13.93 13.40 18.15
N ALA A 63 -14.16 14.72 18.18
CA ALA A 63 -14.55 15.46 19.38
C ALA A 63 -15.98 15.14 19.86
N ALA A 64 -16.90 14.94 18.92
CA ALA A 64 -18.33 14.73 19.21
C ALA A 64 -18.63 13.36 19.86
N ARG A 65 -17.78 12.36 19.67
CA ARG A 65 -17.94 11.00 20.23
C ARG A 65 -19.36 10.41 20.04
N LEU A 66 -19.94 10.69 18.88
CA LEU A 66 -21.27 10.18 18.54
C LEU A 66 -21.22 8.67 18.19
N PRO A 67 -22.35 7.98 18.31
CA PRO A 67 -22.48 6.62 17.83
C PRO A 67 -22.08 6.48 16.36
N PRO A 68 -21.62 5.29 15.92
CA PRO A 68 -21.31 5.04 14.51
C PRO A 68 -22.46 5.46 13.59
N GLY A 69 -22.14 6.09 12.48
CA GLY A 69 -23.12 6.57 11.49
C GLY A 69 -23.79 7.91 11.79
N GLN A 70 -23.59 8.49 12.98
CA GLN A 70 -24.06 9.83 13.29
C GLN A 70 -22.95 10.86 13.04
N LEU A 71 -23.36 12.03 12.53
CA LEU A 71 -22.44 13.14 12.22
C LEU A 71 -22.80 14.37 13.08
N PRO A 72 -21.79 15.15 13.48
CA PRO A 72 -22.02 16.48 14.07
C PRO A 72 -22.74 17.39 13.07
N PRO A 73 -23.49 18.39 13.55
CA PRO A 73 -24.26 19.31 12.68
C PRO A 73 -23.43 20.10 11.67
N ASP A 74 -22.17 20.36 11.98
CA ASP A 74 -21.21 21.09 11.16
C ASP A 74 -20.46 20.22 10.13
N VAL A 75 -20.76 18.91 10.10
CA VAL A 75 -20.21 17.98 9.10
C VAL A 75 -21.28 17.66 8.05
N PRO A 76 -21.07 18.03 6.78
CA PRO A 76 -22.05 17.78 5.73
C PRO A 76 -22.28 16.28 5.49
N PRO A 77 -23.53 15.80 5.36
CA PRO A 77 -23.80 14.41 4.98
C PRO A 77 -23.11 13.97 3.68
N ALA A 78 -22.94 14.92 2.73
CA ALA A 78 -22.24 14.67 1.46
C ALA A 78 -20.78 14.22 1.67
N TYR A 79 -20.12 14.67 2.72
CA TYR A 79 -18.76 14.22 3.06
C TYR A 79 -18.74 12.73 3.41
N GLN A 80 -19.66 12.28 4.25
CA GLN A 80 -19.78 10.87 4.60
C GLN A 80 -20.14 10.01 3.38
N SER A 81 -21.09 10.50 2.55
CA SER A 81 -21.49 9.80 1.32
C SER A 81 -20.33 9.68 0.32
N ALA A 82 -19.43 10.67 0.26
CA ALA A 82 -18.24 10.59 -0.57
C ALA A 82 -17.27 9.49 -0.09
N ILE A 83 -17.07 9.35 1.23
CA ILE A 83 -16.23 8.28 1.81
C ILE A 83 -16.84 6.92 1.47
N GLU A 84 -18.15 6.73 1.66
CA GLU A 84 -18.87 5.48 1.37
C GLU A 84 -18.75 5.10 -0.10
N LEU A 85 -18.96 6.06 -1.02
CA LEU A 85 -18.78 5.86 -2.46
C LEU A 85 -17.33 5.45 -2.79
N GLY A 86 -16.36 6.11 -2.17
CA GLY A 86 -14.95 5.79 -2.34
C GLY A 86 -14.61 4.40 -1.85
N TRP A 87 -15.18 3.99 -0.71
CA TRP A 87 -15.00 2.64 -0.17
C TRP A 87 -15.55 1.58 -1.14
N GLU A 88 -16.75 1.77 -1.69
CA GLU A 88 -17.32 0.87 -2.70
C GLU A 88 -16.45 0.79 -3.96
N LYS A 89 -16.01 1.94 -4.49
CA LYS A 89 -15.09 2.00 -5.64
C LYS A 89 -13.78 1.24 -5.33
N GLY A 90 -13.25 1.38 -4.12
CA GLY A 90 -12.02 0.72 -3.70
C GLY A 90 -12.16 -0.79 -3.57
N VAL A 91 -13.20 -1.27 -2.92
CA VAL A 91 -13.50 -2.71 -2.82
C VAL A 91 -13.72 -3.31 -4.21
N ARG A 92 -14.39 -2.57 -5.09
CA ARG A 92 -14.55 -2.97 -6.49
C ARG A 92 -13.21 -3.11 -7.21
N LEU A 93 -12.33 -2.14 -7.06
CA LEU A 93 -10.99 -2.20 -7.65
C LEU A 93 -10.22 -3.43 -7.16
N VAL A 94 -10.26 -3.73 -5.86
CA VAL A 94 -9.65 -4.93 -5.28
C VAL A 94 -10.24 -6.21 -5.89
N GLN A 95 -11.56 -6.26 -6.11
CA GLN A 95 -12.22 -7.39 -6.77
C GLN A 95 -11.70 -7.59 -8.21
N LEU A 96 -11.52 -6.52 -8.97
CA LEU A 96 -10.99 -6.58 -10.35
C LEU A 96 -9.52 -6.99 -10.38
N ILE A 97 -8.71 -6.54 -9.42
CA ILE A 97 -7.34 -7.02 -9.25
C ILE A 97 -7.34 -8.53 -8.96
N GLY A 98 -8.25 -8.99 -8.10
CA GLY A 98 -8.46 -10.42 -7.84
C GLY A 98 -8.90 -11.21 -9.07
N ALA A 99 -9.75 -10.62 -9.94
CA ALA A 99 -10.17 -11.23 -11.20
C ALA A 99 -9.01 -11.40 -12.18
N ASN A 100 -8.03 -10.48 -12.17
CA ASN A 100 -6.83 -10.55 -12.98
C ASN A 100 -5.73 -11.45 -12.37
N ALA A 101 -5.91 -11.95 -11.15
CA ALA A 101 -4.92 -12.77 -10.48
C ALA A 101 -4.69 -14.10 -11.22
N ARG A 102 -3.42 -14.44 -11.43
CA ARG A 102 -3.01 -15.76 -11.91
C ARG A 102 -3.07 -16.80 -10.79
N TYR A 103 -2.70 -16.36 -9.59
CA TYR A 103 -2.71 -17.20 -8.39
C TYR A 103 -2.75 -16.34 -7.12
N PHE A 104 -3.12 -16.98 -6.02
CA PHE A 104 -2.95 -16.46 -4.67
C PHE A 104 -1.96 -17.32 -3.90
N THR A 105 -1.10 -16.70 -3.09
CA THR A 105 -0.08 -17.37 -2.28
C THR A 105 -0.13 -16.92 -0.83
N ASP A 106 0.34 -17.75 0.09
CA ASP A 106 0.41 -17.42 1.52
C ASP A 106 1.60 -16.50 1.87
N SER A 107 2.52 -16.26 0.92
CA SER A 107 3.73 -15.49 1.16
C SER A 107 3.84 -14.27 0.25
N ALA A 108 3.84 -13.07 0.86
CA ALA A 108 4.06 -11.81 0.15
C ALA A 108 5.46 -11.73 -0.51
N SER A 109 6.48 -12.32 0.10
CA SER A 109 7.85 -12.31 -0.45
C SER A 109 8.00 -13.15 -1.71
N LYS A 110 7.08 -14.09 -1.96
CA LYS A 110 7.06 -14.89 -3.19
C LYS A 110 6.71 -14.04 -4.41
N ILE A 111 5.88 -13.03 -4.28
CA ILE A 111 5.40 -12.22 -5.41
C ILE A 111 6.54 -11.56 -6.21
N PRO A 112 7.46 -10.78 -5.59
CA PRO A 112 8.56 -10.19 -6.35
C PRO A 112 9.50 -11.25 -6.96
N ILE A 113 9.68 -12.40 -6.32
CA ILE A 113 10.46 -13.53 -6.87
C ILE A 113 9.80 -14.01 -8.16
N ASP A 114 8.49 -14.24 -8.15
CA ASP A 114 7.74 -14.71 -9.32
C ASP A 114 7.73 -13.69 -10.47
N VAL A 115 7.63 -12.40 -10.15
CA VAL A 115 7.73 -11.34 -11.17
C VAL A 115 9.14 -11.31 -11.77
N GLY A 116 10.19 -11.35 -10.95
CA GLY A 116 11.57 -11.40 -11.42
C GLY A 116 11.90 -12.66 -12.27
N ALA A 117 11.24 -13.78 -11.99
CA ALA A 117 11.35 -15.02 -12.75
C ALA A 117 10.44 -15.08 -14.00
N GLY A 118 9.52 -14.13 -14.17
CA GLY A 118 8.56 -14.13 -15.29
C GLY A 118 7.34 -15.03 -15.07
N ASN A 119 7.12 -15.54 -13.85
CA ASN A 119 5.94 -16.32 -13.50
C ASN A 119 4.68 -15.47 -13.30
N ALA A 120 4.86 -14.18 -13.05
CA ALA A 120 3.80 -13.16 -13.03
C ALA A 120 4.32 -11.88 -13.71
N THR A 121 3.43 -11.10 -14.29
CA THR A 121 3.79 -9.83 -14.95
C THR A 121 3.90 -8.68 -13.95
N ALA A 122 3.06 -8.69 -12.93
CA ALA A 122 3.05 -7.70 -11.87
C ALA A 122 2.45 -8.30 -10.59
N GLY A 123 2.56 -7.57 -9.49
CA GLY A 123 1.96 -7.95 -8.22
C GLY A 123 2.21 -6.92 -7.13
N LEU A 124 1.52 -7.10 -6.00
CA LEU A 124 1.65 -6.24 -4.84
C LEU A 124 2.76 -6.77 -3.93
N ALA A 125 3.62 -5.87 -3.48
CA ALA A 125 4.71 -6.23 -2.59
C ALA A 125 5.02 -5.08 -1.61
N ILE A 126 5.62 -5.43 -0.47
CA ILE A 126 6.26 -4.45 0.39
C ILE A 126 7.54 -3.94 -0.31
N ASP A 127 7.86 -2.68 -0.14
CA ASP A 127 8.91 -1.97 -0.87
C ASP A 127 10.27 -2.69 -0.87
N PHE A 128 10.79 -3.03 0.30
CA PHE A 128 12.13 -3.59 0.40
C PHE A 128 12.27 -4.99 -0.20
N TYR A 129 11.23 -5.84 -0.19
CA TYR A 129 11.25 -7.12 -0.90
C TYR A 129 11.33 -6.92 -2.41
N ALA A 130 10.51 -6.01 -2.94
CA ALA A 130 10.47 -5.75 -4.37
C ALA A 130 11.76 -5.06 -4.87
N ARG A 131 12.28 -4.07 -4.14
CA ARG A 131 13.56 -3.39 -4.46
C ARG A 131 14.74 -4.35 -4.42
N PHE A 132 14.82 -5.21 -3.39
CA PHE A 132 15.86 -6.23 -3.31
C PHE A 132 15.79 -7.19 -4.50
N GLN A 133 14.59 -7.66 -4.85
CA GLN A 133 14.40 -8.58 -5.96
C GLN A 133 14.68 -7.91 -7.30
N ALA A 134 14.29 -6.65 -7.51
CA ALA A 134 14.62 -5.90 -8.73
C ALA A 134 16.13 -5.83 -8.95
N GLN A 135 16.89 -5.51 -7.90
CA GLN A 135 18.35 -5.52 -7.95
C GLN A 135 18.94 -6.91 -8.25
N SER A 136 18.39 -7.95 -7.62
CA SER A 136 18.91 -9.32 -7.71
C SER A 136 18.58 -10.00 -9.04
N SER A 137 17.55 -9.54 -9.75
CA SER A 137 17.07 -10.14 -11.00
C SER A 137 17.52 -9.39 -12.27
N ARG A 138 18.53 -8.53 -12.18
CA ARG A 138 19.13 -7.89 -13.36
C ARG A 138 19.68 -8.91 -14.35
N ALA A 139 19.53 -8.64 -15.63
CA ALA A 139 20.13 -9.44 -16.69
C ALA A 139 21.66 -9.33 -16.66
N ALA A 140 22.37 -10.25 -17.32
CA ALA A 140 23.83 -10.26 -17.36
C ALA A 140 24.43 -8.97 -17.97
N ASP A 141 23.69 -8.27 -18.82
CA ASP A 141 24.05 -6.98 -19.40
C ASP A 141 23.69 -5.78 -18.52
N GLY A 142 23.22 -6.02 -17.27
CA GLY A 142 22.84 -5.00 -16.28
C GLY A 142 21.42 -4.45 -16.44
N ARG A 143 20.66 -4.83 -17.49
CA ARG A 143 19.28 -4.36 -17.68
C ARG A 143 18.37 -4.85 -16.54
N GLU A 144 17.50 -3.99 -16.11
CA GLU A 144 16.46 -4.35 -15.14
C GLU A 144 15.41 -5.26 -15.79
N ARG A 145 15.14 -6.38 -15.14
CA ARG A 145 14.10 -7.34 -15.55
C ARG A 145 12.76 -7.06 -14.89
N MET A 146 12.78 -6.38 -13.76
CA MET A 146 11.60 -5.87 -13.07
C MET A 146 11.91 -4.53 -12.41
N ILE A 147 10.89 -3.74 -12.22
CA ILE A 147 10.94 -2.47 -11.47
C ILE A 147 9.99 -2.51 -10.30
N PHE A 148 10.28 -1.71 -9.29
CA PHE A 148 9.35 -1.39 -8.21
C PHE A 148 8.80 0.01 -8.45
N THR A 149 7.50 0.19 -8.27
CA THR A 149 6.82 1.49 -8.38
C THR A 149 5.94 1.71 -7.16
N THR A 150 6.04 2.88 -6.55
CA THR A 150 5.11 3.33 -5.53
C THR A 150 3.96 4.09 -6.21
N PRO A 151 2.70 3.62 -6.11
CA PRO A 151 1.58 4.32 -6.75
C PRO A 151 1.41 5.73 -6.19
N PRO A 152 1.39 6.78 -7.05
CA PRO A 152 1.27 8.15 -6.60
C PRO A 152 -0.01 8.39 -5.79
N GLY A 153 0.12 8.93 -4.59
CA GLY A 153 -1.00 9.17 -3.66
C GLY A 153 -1.75 7.92 -3.19
N GLY A 154 -1.22 6.72 -3.48
CA GLY A 154 -1.86 5.45 -3.17
C GLY A 154 -1.08 4.56 -2.20
N SER A 155 0.02 5.06 -1.64
CA SER A 155 0.83 4.32 -0.68
C SER A 155 1.22 5.21 0.49
N GLY A 156 1.09 4.70 1.70
CA GLY A 156 1.53 5.38 2.91
C GLY A 156 2.93 4.96 3.32
N ALA A 157 3.71 5.91 3.81
CA ALA A 157 4.93 5.61 4.53
C ALA A 157 4.58 5.25 5.98
N SER A 158 5.08 4.12 6.45
CA SER A 158 4.92 3.65 7.83
C SER A 158 6.25 3.11 8.34
N CYS A 159 6.59 3.40 9.59
CA CYS A 159 7.74 2.79 10.24
C CYS A 159 7.34 1.46 10.89
N ASP A 160 8.27 0.48 10.88
CA ASP A 160 8.18 -0.65 11.79
C ASP A 160 8.73 -0.18 13.15
N PRO A 161 7.90 -0.09 14.17
CA PRO A 161 8.33 0.48 15.45
C PRO A 161 9.26 -0.48 16.19
N ILE A 162 10.23 0.09 16.90
CA ILE A 162 11.00 -0.60 17.92
C ILE A 162 10.72 0.04 19.26
N SER A 163 10.51 -0.74 20.31
CA SER A 163 10.19 -0.24 21.63
C SER A 163 10.84 -1.07 22.73
N LEU A 164 11.08 -0.41 23.88
CA LEU A 164 11.53 -1.07 25.09
C LEU A 164 10.35 -1.72 25.81
N LEU A 165 10.41 -3.02 26.01
CA LEU A 165 9.38 -3.74 26.75
C LEU A 165 9.43 -3.36 28.25
N ARG A 166 8.26 -3.28 28.87
CA ARG A 166 8.17 -3.11 30.33
C ARG A 166 8.80 -4.32 31.02
N GLY A 167 9.69 -4.07 31.97
CA GLY A 167 10.38 -5.13 32.71
C GLY A 167 11.50 -5.83 31.93
N ALA A 168 12.02 -5.24 30.86
CA ALA A 168 13.17 -5.78 30.14
C ALA A 168 14.34 -6.07 31.10
N PRO A 169 14.85 -7.30 31.20
CA PRO A 169 15.84 -7.69 32.21
C PRO A 169 17.20 -7.00 31.98
N HIS A 170 17.52 -6.67 30.72
CA HIS A 170 18.75 -5.97 30.35
C HIS A 170 18.44 -4.59 29.74
N ARG A 171 17.73 -3.75 30.50
CA ARG A 171 17.21 -2.46 30.06
C ARG A 171 18.28 -1.56 29.42
N GLU A 172 19.45 -1.46 30.05
CA GLU A 172 20.54 -0.62 29.55
C GLU A 172 21.04 -1.08 28.17
N THR A 173 21.28 -2.37 28.00
CA THR A 173 21.67 -2.94 26.71
C THR A 173 20.58 -2.73 25.65
N ALA A 174 19.32 -2.89 26.01
CA ALA A 174 18.20 -2.67 25.10
C ALA A 174 18.11 -1.19 24.67
N VAL A 175 18.34 -0.24 25.58
CA VAL A 175 18.38 1.19 25.23
C VAL A 175 19.54 1.49 24.29
N ARG A 176 20.75 0.99 24.55
CA ARG A 176 21.90 1.15 23.64
C ARG A 176 21.62 0.58 22.24
N PHE A 177 20.91 -0.56 22.17
CA PHE A 177 20.50 -1.13 20.90
C PHE A 177 19.50 -0.23 20.15
N LEU A 178 18.51 0.34 20.86
CA LEU A 178 17.58 1.32 20.29
C LEU A 178 18.33 2.55 19.74
N GLU A 179 19.25 3.09 20.50
CA GLU A 179 20.08 4.23 20.11
C GLU A 179 20.90 3.91 18.86
N PHE A 180 21.51 2.72 18.80
CA PHE A 180 22.24 2.24 17.62
C PHE A 180 21.34 2.13 16.39
N VAL A 181 20.19 1.46 16.50
CA VAL A 181 19.24 1.30 15.38
C VAL A 181 18.78 2.65 14.83
N LEU A 182 18.61 3.65 15.70
CA LEU A 182 18.18 5.00 15.32
C LEU A 182 19.34 5.93 14.95
N SER A 183 20.59 5.51 15.10
CA SER A 183 21.77 6.30 14.70
C SER A 183 21.98 6.30 13.19
N ASP A 184 22.79 7.22 12.67
CA ASP A 184 23.22 7.19 11.27
C ASP A 184 23.95 5.88 10.94
N GLU A 185 24.78 5.38 11.84
CA GLU A 185 25.52 4.13 11.69
C GLU A 185 24.56 2.94 11.50
N GLY A 186 23.54 2.82 12.36
CA GLY A 186 22.51 1.80 12.24
C GLY A 186 21.70 1.93 10.94
N GLN A 187 21.31 3.14 10.58
CA GLN A 187 20.51 3.40 9.38
C GLN A 187 21.27 3.17 8.06
N ARG A 188 22.59 3.36 8.04
CA ARG A 188 23.45 3.01 6.90
C ARG A 188 23.40 1.54 6.53
N LEU A 189 23.26 0.64 7.50
CA LEU A 189 23.15 -0.80 7.27
C LEU A 189 21.92 -1.20 6.47
N TRP A 190 20.89 -0.35 6.44
CA TRP A 190 19.65 -0.60 5.71
C TRP A 190 19.74 -0.23 4.23
N THR A 191 20.54 0.79 3.89
CA THR A 191 20.48 1.42 2.58
C THR A 191 21.82 1.52 1.84
N TYR A 192 22.97 1.43 2.53
CA TYR A 192 24.26 1.51 1.86
C TYR A 192 24.53 0.26 1.02
N ARG A 193 25.28 0.44 -0.07
CA ARG A 193 25.73 -0.66 -0.90
C ARG A 193 26.63 -1.63 -0.09
N PRO A 194 26.47 -2.96 -0.26
CA PRO A 194 27.34 -3.91 0.39
C PRO A 194 28.81 -3.65 0.09
N GLY A 195 29.65 -3.74 1.13
CA GLY A 195 31.09 -3.54 1.02
C GLY A 195 31.57 -2.07 1.02
N THR A 196 30.64 -1.09 1.09
CA THR A 196 31.02 0.32 1.27
C THR A 196 31.33 0.65 2.73
N PRO A 197 32.17 1.67 3.01
CA PRO A 197 32.46 2.09 4.38
C PRO A 197 31.19 2.38 5.18
N GLY A 198 31.03 1.76 6.35
CA GLY A 198 29.84 1.91 7.19
C GLY A 198 28.58 1.18 6.68
N GLY A 199 28.65 0.50 5.55
CA GLY A 199 27.57 -0.29 4.98
C GLY A 199 27.58 -1.76 5.42
N PRO A 200 26.58 -2.54 4.98
CA PRO A 200 26.49 -3.95 5.27
C PRO A 200 27.58 -4.75 4.53
N ARG A 201 27.94 -5.95 5.07
CA ARG A 201 28.97 -6.80 4.44
C ARG A 201 28.48 -7.50 3.17
N LYS A 202 27.23 -8.03 3.17
CA LYS A 202 26.74 -8.92 2.10
C LYS A 202 25.49 -8.39 1.40
N PHE A 203 24.50 -7.91 2.17
CA PHE A 203 23.20 -7.54 1.66
C PHE A 203 22.72 -6.24 2.28
N ALA A 204 22.28 -5.31 1.45
CA ALA A 204 21.48 -4.17 1.91
C ALA A 204 20.02 -4.62 2.03
N LEU A 205 19.35 -4.23 3.12
CA LEU A 205 17.94 -4.55 3.32
C LEU A 205 17.02 -3.74 2.40
N ARG A 206 17.52 -2.65 1.83
CA ARG A 206 16.76 -1.72 0.96
C ARG A 206 15.57 -1.08 1.68
N ARG A 207 15.64 -1.04 3.02
CA ARG A 207 14.69 -0.29 3.85
C ARG A 207 14.99 1.20 3.75
N ILE A 208 13.93 2.00 3.80
CA ILE A 208 14.03 3.46 3.77
C ILE A 208 14.44 3.95 5.17
N PRO A 209 15.57 4.68 5.31
CA PRO A 209 15.99 5.26 6.58
C PRO A 209 14.96 6.24 7.13
N ILE A 210 14.85 6.32 8.47
CA ILE A 210 13.95 7.29 9.10
C ILE A 210 14.64 8.61 9.43
N ARG A 211 15.98 8.68 9.37
CA ARG A 211 16.70 9.91 9.68
C ARG A 211 16.63 10.88 8.50
N ARG A 212 16.32 12.15 8.80
CA ARG A 212 16.18 13.21 7.78
C ARG A 212 17.48 13.50 7.04
N THR A 213 18.64 13.20 7.64
CA THR A 213 19.96 13.35 7.04
C THR A 213 20.16 12.51 5.77
N PHE A 214 19.34 11.50 5.54
CA PHE A 214 19.39 10.67 4.33
C PHE A 214 18.64 11.28 3.14
N TYR A 215 17.90 12.36 3.32
CA TYR A 215 17.05 12.96 2.27
C TYR A 215 17.42 14.39 1.97
N ALA A 216 17.13 14.84 0.75
CA ALA A 216 17.36 16.21 0.32
C ALA A 216 16.66 17.22 1.25
N SER A 217 17.32 18.34 1.51
CA SER A 217 16.84 19.36 2.45
C SER A 217 17.32 20.74 2.08
N ASP A 218 16.52 21.76 2.36
CA ASP A 218 16.90 23.17 2.26
C ASP A 218 17.81 23.62 3.43
N ILE A 219 17.97 22.78 4.46
CA ILE A 219 18.85 23.05 5.60
C ILE A 219 20.27 22.66 5.21
N PRO A 220 21.25 23.59 5.14
CA PRO A 220 22.58 23.35 4.56
C PRO A 220 23.33 22.14 5.14
N TRP A 221 23.36 22.00 6.46
CA TRP A 221 24.06 20.88 7.10
C TRP A 221 23.38 19.53 6.87
N VAL A 222 22.04 19.51 6.71
CA VAL A 222 21.29 18.28 6.37
C VAL A 222 21.56 17.89 4.94
N GLN A 223 21.58 18.86 4.03
CA GLN A 223 21.91 18.64 2.63
C GLN A 223 23.33 18.12 2.44
N GLU A 224 24.30 18.62 3.19
CA GLU A 224 25.67 18.10 3.18
C GLU A 224 25.71 16.62 3.60
N GLN A 225 24.99 16.24 4.66
CA GLN A 225 24.88 14.85 5.10
C GLN A 225 24.20 13.99 4.03
N HIS A 226 23.11 14.46 3.44
CA HIS A 226 22.45 13.76 2.34
C HIS A 226 23.40 13.47 1.19
N LEU A 227 24.14 14.46 0.71
CA LEU A 227 25.12 14.28 -0.38
C LEU A 227 26.23 13.27 0.00
N ALA A 228 26.68 13.27 1.26
CA ALA A 228 27.62 12.28 1.76
C ALA A 228 27.02 10.86 1.74
N HIS A 229 25.74 10.70 2.10
CA HIS A 229 25.05 9.41 2.04
C HIS A 229 24.88 8.90 0.59
N LEU A 230 24.56 9.78 -0.37
CA LEU A 230 24.37 9.40 -1.77
C LEU A 230 25.57 8.69 -2.38
N SER A 231 26.79 9.06 -2.00
CA SER A 231 28.02 8.44 -2.51
C SER A 231 28.15 6.94 -2.19
N HIS A 232 27.50 6.49 -1.12
CA HIS A 232 27.54 5.12 -0.61
C HIS A 232 26.22 4.38 -0.68
N ALA A 233 25.12 5.10 -0.84
CA ALA A 233 23.78 4.54 -0.84
C ALA A 233 23.54 3.64 -2.05
N ALA A 234 22.68 2.66 -1.89
CA ALA A 234 22.01 2.03 -3.00
C ALA A 234 21.15 3.07 -3.75
N ASP A 235 20.85 2.80 -5.01
CA ASP A 235 20.22 3.75 -5.95
C ASP A 235 18.87 4.33 -5.45
N ASP A 236 18.27 3.71 -4.45
CA ASP A 236 16.96 4.11 -3.91
C ASP A 236 16.92 5.52 -3.32
N LEU A 237 18.01 6.01 -2.73
CA LEU A 237 18.00 7.35 -2.12
C LEU A 237 18.02 8.50 -3.15
N THR A 238 18.25 8.17 -4.41
CA THR A 238 18.19 9.15 -5.52
C THR A 238 16.79 9.29 -6.11
N ASP A 239 15.88 8.33 -5.79
CA ASP A 239 14.51 8.36 -6.25
C ASP A 239 13.64 9.21 -5.29
N PRO A 240 13.12 10.37 -5.73
CA PRO A 240 12.28 11.21 -4.87
C PRO A 240 10.98 10.54 -4.43
N GLN A 241 10.56 9.46 -5.09
CA GLN A 241 9.36 8.70 -4.73
C GLN A 241 9.54 7.84 -3.48
N ILE A 242 10.76 7.70 -2.98
CA ILE A 242 11.04 6.91 -1.77
C ILE A 242 11.22 7.74 -0.51
N ASP A 243 11.26 9.07 -0.61
CA ASP A 243 11.33 9.92 0.57
C ASP A 243 10.04 9.73 1.41
N PRO A 244 10.13 9.11 2.61
CA PRO A 244 8.95 8.82 3.43
C PRO A 244 8.25 10.08 3.91
N TYR A 245 8.97 11.18 4.02
CA TYR A 245 8.43 12.47 4.44
C TYR A 245 7.65 13.16 3.30
N GLN A 246 8.05 12.95 2.05
CA GLN A 246 7.29 13.40 0.89
C GLN A 246 6.07 12.50 0.65
N LEU A 247 6.25 11.18 0.72
CA LEU A 247 5.13 10.23 0.61
C LEU A 247 4.03 10.52 1.64
N ALA A 248 4.42 10.83 2.89
CA ALA A 248 3.47 11.17 3.95
C ALA A 248 2.69 12.47 3.69
N ARG A 249 3.19 13.38 2.85
CA ARG A 249 2.46 14.60 2.44
C ARG A 249 1.41 14.32 1.36
N HIS A 250 1.63 13.32 0.53
CA HIS A 250 0.75 12.97 -0.58
C HIS A 250 -0.31 11.92 -0.23
N PHE A 251 -0.13 11.23 0.90
CA PHE A 251 -1.06 10.24 1.40
C PHE A 251 -1.31 10.45 2.90
N ILE A 252 -2.45 11.06 3.24
CA ILE A 252 -2.85 11.27 4.62
C ILE A 252 -3.77 10.11 5.04
N TYR A 253 -3.23 9.21 5.86
CA TYR A 253 -4.00 8.09 6.36
C TYR A 253 -5.01 8.52 7.43
N ARG A 254 -6.28 8.20 7.21
CA ARG A 254 -7.40 8.50 8.11
C ARG A 254 -8.00 7.21 8.63
N PRO A 255 -7.70 6.81 9.88
CA PRO A 255 -8.11 5.50 10.43
C PRO A 255 -9.62 5.26 10.36
N ARG A 256 -10.44 6.29 10.51
CA ARG A 256 -11.89 6.19 10.46
C ARG A 256 -12.41 5.68 9.10
N TRP A 257 -11.74 6.01 8.00
CA TRP A 257 -12.22 5.66 6.66
C TRP A 257 -12.07 4.17 6.34
N THR A 258 -10.98 3.56 6.79
CA THR A 258 -10.66 2.17 6.43
C THR A 258 -10.06 1.36 7.57
N GLY A 259 -9.36 2.00 8.51
CA GLY A 259 -8.63 1.30 9.57
C GLY A 259 -9.51 0.51 10.52
N GLN A 260 -10.71 1.00 10.81
CA GLN A 260 -11.69 0.30 11.65
C GLN A 260 -12.20 -0.99 10.97
N HIS A 261 -12.17 -1.04 9.64
CA HIS A 261 -12.59 -2.18 8.82
C HIS A 261 -11.44 -3.12 8.43
N PHE A 262 -10.23 -2.91 8.96
CA PHE A 262 -9.04 -3.67 8.52
C PHE A 262 -9.21 -5.18 8.58
N GLY A 263 -9.80 -5.70 9.66
CA GLY A 263 -10.10 -7.13 9.80
C GLY A 263 -11.10 -7.62 8.75
N ILE A 264 -12.17 -6.87 8.57
CA ILE A 264 -13.25 -7.19 7.62
C ILE A 264 -12.75 -7.12 6.18
N HIS A 265 -11.91 -6.14 5.83
CA HIS A 265 -11.32 -6.07 4.50
C HIS A 265 -10.56 -7.35 4.14
N ARG A 266 -9.82 -7.93 5.08
CA ARG A 266 -9.08 -9.19 4.87
C ARG A 266 -10.03 -10.34 4.52
N ASP A 267 -11.09 -10.49 5.31
CA ASP A 267 -12.06 -11.58 5.14
C ASP A 267 -12.90 -11.36 3.88
N LEU A 268 -13.28 -10.11 3.58
CA LEU A 268 -13.99 -9.73 2.37
C LEU A 268 -13.17 -10.04 1.12
N VAL A 269 -11.90 -9.62 1.07
CA VAL A 269 -11.02 -9.92 -0.06
C VAL A 269 -10.82 -11.41 -0.23
N ARG A 270 -10.65 -12.16 0.88
CA ARG A 270 -10.56 -13.61 0.82
C ARG A 270 -11.84 -14.23 0.24
N ALA A 271 -13.00 -13.82 0.70
CA ALA A 271 -14.29 -14.33 0.21
C ALA A 271 -14.50 -14.02 -1.27
N MET A 272 -14.32 -12.75 -1.68
CA MET A 272 -14.56 -12.28 -3.03
C MET A 272 -13.54 -12.79 -4.05
N CYS A 273 -12.26 -12.84 -3.68
CA CYS A 273 -11.18 -13.04 -4.63
C CYS A 273 -10.54 -14.43 -4.57
N LEU A 274 -10.43 -15.04 -3.36
CA LEU A 274 -9.79 -16.33 -3.20
C LEU A 274 -10.81 -17.47 -3.23
N ASN A 275 -11.79 -17.42 -2.33
CA ASN A 275 -12.79 -18.51 -2.20
C ASN A 275 -13.63 -18.64 -3.47
N SER A 276 -13.96 -17.52 -4.10
CA SER A 276 -14.75 -17.43 -5.34
C SER A 276 -13.90 -17.20 -6.60
N SER A 277 -12.59 -17.51 -6.55
CA SER A 277 -11.66 -17.15 -7.64
C SER A 277 -12.07 -17.71 -9.02
N ARG A 278 -12.55 -18.94 -9.06
CA ARG A 278 -12.98 -19.59 -10.31
C ARG A 278 -14.19 -18.90 -10.93
N GLU A 279 -15.20 -18.62 -10.12
CA GLU A 279 -16.44 -17.94 -10.49
C GLU A 279 -16.13 -16.51 -10.95
N LEU A 280 -15.33 -15.78 -10.17
CA LEU A 280 -14.91 -14.42 -10.47
C LEU A 280 -14.16 -14.35 -11.82
N GLN A 281 -13.20 -15.24 -12.04
CA GLN A 281 -12.42 -15.29 -13.28
C GLN A 281 -13.28 -15.70 -14.49
N ARG A 282 -14.22 -16.64 -14.33
CA ARG A 282 -15.17 -17.01 -15.40
C ARG A 282 -16.05 -15.83 -15.79
N ALA A 283 -16.62 -15.13 -14.80
CA ALA A 283 -17.45 -13.95 -15.02
C ALA A 283 -16.65 -12.84 -15.70
N TRP A 284 -15.44 -12.57 -15.22
CA TRP A 284 -14.54 -11.58 -15.82
C TRP A 284 -14.14 -11.95 -17.26
N SER A 285 -13.75 -13.20 -17.51
CA SER A 285 -13.49 -13.71 -18.85
C SER A 285 -14.69 -13.53 -19.79
N SER A 286 -15.92 -13.75 -19.31
CA SER A 286 -17.13 -13.51 -20.09
C SER A 286 -17.30 -12.05 -20.44
N ILE A 287 -17.12 -11.13 -19.49
CA ILE A 287 -17.17 -9.68 -19.73
C ILE A 287 -16.16 -9.27 -20.80
N LEU A 288 -14.93 -9.75 -20.69
CA LEU A 288 -13.85 -9.43 -21.65
C LEU A 288 -14.18 -9.90 -23.07
N ARG A 289 -14.72 -11.12 -23.23
CA ARG A 289 -15.12 -11.67 -24.54
C ARG A 289 -16.28 -10.90 -25.21
N HIS A 290 -17.16 -10.29 -24.43
CA HIS A 290 -18.32 -9.57 -24.93
C HIS A 290 -18.11 -8.04 -25.01
N GLY A 291 -16.88 -7.60 -25.17
CA GLY A 291 -16.54 -6.21 -25.46
C GLY A 291 -15.93 -5.42 -24.29
N GLY A 292 -15.61 -6.12 -23.19
CA GLY A 292 -14.92 -5.53 -22.04
C GLY A 292 -15.81 -4.71 -21.11
N PRO A 293 -15.23 -4.11 -20.08
CA PRO A 293 -15.96 -3.40 -19.02
C PRO A 293 -16.78 -2.22 -19.55
N ASP A 294 -16.30 -1.50 -20.55
CA ASP A 294 -16.98 -0.33 -21.09
C ASP A 294 -18.31 -0.69 -21.79
N ARG A 295 -18.36 -1.84 -22.46
CA ARG A 295 -19.58 -2.32 -23.14
C ARG A 295 -20.48 -3.17 -22.23
N GLN A 296 -19.94 -3.66 -21.11
CA GLN A 296 -20.63 -4.55 -20.20
C GLN A 296 -20.82 -3.92 -18.81
N ALA A 297 -21.08 -2.60 -18.77
CA ALA A 297 -21.24 -1.86 -17.50
C ALA A 297 -22.30 -2.51 -16.58
N SER A 298 -23.42 -2.99 -17.13
CA SER A 298 -24.46 -3.67 -16.35
C SER A 298 -24.00 -5.02 -15.79
N ALA A 299 -23.28 -5.82 -16.59
CA ALA A 299 -22.70 -7.08 -16.14
C ALA A 299 -21.59 -6.84 -15.10
N LEU A 300 -20.83 -5.77 -15.26
CA LEU A 300 -19.84 -5.33 -14.31
C LEU A 300 -20.50 -4.91 -12.97
N GLN A 301 -21.66 -4.26 -13.00
CA GLN A 301 -22.43 -3.96 -11.78
C GLN A 301 -22.94 -5.22 -11.07
N LEU A 302 -23.28 -6.28 -11.82
CA LEU A 302 -23.69 -7.57 -11.27
C LEU A 302 -22.57 -8.33 -10.56
N LEU A 303 -21.31 -8.12 -10.97
CA LEU A 303 -20.15 -8.57 -10.19
C LEU A 303 -20.00 -7.83 -8.86
N GLY A 304 -20.77 -6.76 -8.67
CA GLY A 304 -20.73 -5.92 -7.50
C GLY A 304 -21.15 -6.63 -6.22
N LEU A 305 -20.87 -5.95 -5.12
CA LEU A 305 -21.10 -6.33 -3.75
C LEU A 305 -22.63 -6.32 -3.42
N ARG A 306 -23.40 -7.15 -4.08
CA ARG A 306 -24.78 -7.43 -3.67
C ARG A 306 -24.85 -8.89 -3.25
N PRO A 307 -24.53 -9.20 -1.97
CA PRO A 307 -24.88 -10.50 -1.45
C PRO A 307 -26.40 -10.69 -1.58
N SER A 308 -26.84 -11.92 -1.73
CA SER A 308 -28.24 -12.31 -1.62
C SER A 308 -28.84 -12.06 -0.23
N SER A 309 -28.15 -11.32 0.62
CA SER A 309 -28.54 -10.88 1.95
C SER A 309 -29.48 -9.66 1.87
N PRO A 310 -30.46 -9.54 2.74
CA PRO A 310 -31.31 -8.37 2.84
C PRO A 310 -30.55 -7.07 3.24
N LEU A 311 -29.33 -7.20 3.76
CA LEU A 311 -28.46 -6.06 4.06
C LEU A 311 -27.41 -5.92 2.96
N PRO A 312 -27.38 -4.78 2.24
CA PRO A 312 -26.30 -4.51 1.30
C PRO A 312 -24.97 -4.45 2.04
N LEU A 313 -23.90 -4.98 1.44
CA LEU A 313 -22.56 -4.78 1.94
C LEU A 313 -22.13 -3.37 1.56
N ASP A 314 -22.20 -2.46 2.49
CA ASP A 314 -21.72 -1.08 2.38
C ASP A 314 -20.80 -0.75 3.55
N TRP A 315 -20.23 0.46 3.51
CA TRP A 315 -19.32 0.94 4.55
C TRP A 315 -19.94 0.92 5.97
N ARG A 316 -21.24 1.20 6.09
CA ARG A 316 -21.94 1.29 7.39
C ARG A 316 -22.22 -0.07 7.99
N ASN A 317 -22.50 -1.05 7.13
CA ASN A 317 -22.86 -2.42 7.53
C ASN A 317 -21.64 -3.35 7.63
N ALA A 318 -20.45 -2.86 7.27
CA ALA A 318 -19.20 -3.61 7.36
C ALA A 318 -18.59 -3.60 8.78
N LEU A 319 -19.19 -2.88 9.71
CA LEU A 319 -18.87 -2.95 11.16
C LEU A 319 -19.85 -3.83 11.87
#